data_56840c3675d934437ae222bb99b08ec9
#
_entry.id   56840c3675d934437ae222bb99b08ec9
#
_cell.length_a   1.000
_cell.length_b   1.000
_cell.length_c   1.000
_cell.angle_alpha   90.00
_cell.angle_beta   90.00
_cell.angle_gamma   90.00
#
_symmetry.space_group_name_H-M   'P 1'
#
loop_
_entity.id
_entity.type
_entity.pdbx_description
1 polymer ?
#
loop_
_entity_poly.entity_id
_entity_poly.type
_entity_poly.pdbx_seq_one_letter_code
_entity_poly.pdbx_strand_id
1 'polypeptide(L)'
;SHVSDLKTVKDLVDTIRKASSELETNVGILMDLCGPKIRIKKNITKNICIEQGKSYTLGGDNEDIPLGLKLKFGQFNTDSLVKIDDGKFTFIIQEKLDDYTLRLIANNSGEISGAKGVNFPGIMLDLPSVTEKDLEDIQTAIKLKVDWLALSFVRHADDRDILDRQFKKHSFSIP
;
A
#
# COMPACT_ATOMS: atom_id res chain seq x y z
N SER A 1 -0.97 -7.39 3.45
CA SER A 1 -0.86 -7.99 4.79
C SER A 1 -0.96 -6.91 5.85
N HIS A 2 -1.90 -7.04 6.79
CA HIS A 2 -2.05 -6.11 7.93
C HIS A 2 -1.24 -6.57 9.15
N VAL A 3 -0.64 -7.75 9.08
CA VAL A 3 0.17 -8.33 10.15
C VAL A 3 1.64 -8.02 9.86
N SER A 4 2.25 -7.20 10.71
CA SER A 4 3.61 -6.67 10.51
C SER A 4 4.69 -7.44 11.27
N ASP A 5 4.31 -8.42 12.10
CA ASP A 5 5.22 -9.18 12.93
C ASP A 5 5.30 -10.63 12.48
N LEU A 6 6.52 -11.06 12.14
CA LEU A 6 6.82 -12.41 11.65
C LEU A 6 6.35 -13.51 12.62
N LYS A 7 6.45 -13.27 13.93
CA LYS A 7 6.00 -14.23 14.94
C LYS A 7 4.49 -14.43 14.86
N THR A 8 3.73 -13.36 14.81
CA THR A 8 2.27 -13.41 14.70
C THR A 8 1.81 -14.11 13.41
N VAL A 9 2.48 -13.84 12.27
CA VAL A 9 2.18 -14.52 11.00
C VAL A 9 2.44 -16.01 11.13
N LYS A 10 3.58 -16.40 11.72
CA LYS A 10 3.94 -17.80 11.93
C LYS A 10 2.92 -18.50 12.83
N ASP A 11 2.58 -17.91 13.97
CA ASP A 11 1.62 -18.49 14.93
C ASP A 11 0.23 -18.70 14.28
N LEU A 12 -0.19 -17.77 13.41
CA LEU A 12 -1.43 -17.89 12.65
C LEU A 12 -1.36 -19.06 11.65
N VAL A 13 -0.29 -19.16 10.85
CA VAL A 13 -0.09 -20.26 9.90
C VAL A 13 -0.07 -21.61 10.61
N ASP A 14 0.69 -21.72 11.71
CA ASP A 14 0.78 -22.95 12.50
C ASP A 14 -0.59 -23.35 13.07
N THR A 15 -1.38 -22.37 13.55
CA THR A 15 -2.73 -22.60 14.06
C THR A 15 -3.67 -23.12 12.97
N ILE A 16 -3.64 -22.50 11.77
CA ILE A 16 -4.46 -22.94 10.64
C ILE A 16 -4.06 -24.35 10.21
N ARG A 17 -2.76 -24.66 10.08
CA ARG A 17 -2.29 -25.98 9.70
C ARG A 17 -2.69 -27.06 10.71
N LYS A 18 -2.60 -26.75 12.01
CA LYS A 18 -3.01 -27.62 13.09
C LYS A 18 -4.53 -27.91 13.02
N ALA A 19 -5.36 -26.88 12.94
CA ALA A 19 -6.80 -27.02 12.82
C ALA A 19 -7.21 -27.80 11.56
N SER A 20 -6.56 -27.54 10.41
CA SER A 20 -6.77 -28.25 9.17
C SER A 20 -6.51 -29.77 9.32
N SER A 21 -5.42 -30.11 10.03
CA SER A 21 -5.07 -31.51 10.31
C SER A 21 -6.05 -32.19 11.26
N GLU A 22 -6.43 -31.50 12.35
CA GLU A 22 -7.37 -32.04 13.36
C GLU A 22 -8.78 -32.27 12.80
N LEU A 23 -9.20 -31.42 11.84
CA LEU A 23 -10.51 -31.51 11.21
C LEU A 23 -10.50 -32.33 9.89
N GLU A 24 -9.37 -32.92 9.55
CA GLU A 24 -9.16 -33.66 8.29
C GLU A 24 -9.64 -32.89 7.05
N THR A 25 -9.46 -31.56 7.07
CA THR A 25 -9.92 -30.65 6.01
C THR A 25 -8.74 -29.92 5.38
N ASN A 26 -8.66 -29.90 4.06
CA ASN A 26 -7.62 -29.17 3.36
C ASN A 26 -7.93 -27.66 3.32
N VAL A 27 -7.07 -26.87 3.96
CA VAL A 27 -7.17 -25.40 3.95
C VAL A 27 -5.93 -24.80 3.29
N GLY A 28 -6.12 -24.14 2.15
CA GLY A 28 -5.06 -23.38 1.48
C GLY A 28 -4.81 -22.05 2.19
N ILE A 29 -3.54 -21.69 2.35
CA ILE A 29 -3.12 -20.41 2.93
C ILE A 29 -2.62 -19.51 1.82
N LEU A 30 -3.30 -18.38 1.62
CA LEU A 30 -2.89 -17.33 0.70
C LEU A 30 -2.29 -16.17 1.50
N MET A 31 -1.09 -15.76 1.13
CA MET A 31 -0.45 -14.56 1.65
C MET A 31 -0.52 -13.45 0.60
N ASP A 32 -1.07 -12.28 0.98
CA ASP A 32 -1.21 -11.12 0.11
C ASP A 32 -0.09 -10.11 0.38
N LEU A 33 0.67 -9.74 -0.65
CA LEU A 33 1.68 -8.70 -0.60
C LEU A 33 1.05 -7.33 -0.63
N CYS A 34 1.54 -6.43 0.22
CA CYS A 34 0.97 -5.09 0.35
C CYS A 34 1.14 -4.22 -0.90
N GLY A 35 2.27 -4.38 -1.61
CA GLY A 35 2.65 -3.48 -2.68
C GLY A 35 2.89 -2.04 -2.20
N PRO A 36 3.09 -1.11 -3.14
CA PRO A 36 3.40 0.29 -2.85
C PRO A 36 2.14 1.08 -2.45
N LYS A 37 1.54 0.74 -1.29
CA LYS A 37 0.39 1.49 -0.76
C LYS A 37 0.81 2.89 -0.35
N ILE A 38 0.28 3.90 -1.04
CA ILE A 38 0.46 5.29 -0.65
C ILE A 38 -0.47 5.56 0.53
N ARG A 39 0.11 6.08 1.62
CA ARG A 39 -0.63 6.40 2.84
C ARG A 39 -0.16 7.71 3.42
N ILE A 40 -1.04 8.37 4.15
CA ILE A 40 -0.65 9.45 5.06
C ILE A 40 0.35 8.89 6.09
N LYS A 41 1.32 9.68 6.48
CA LYS A 41 2.29 9.34 7.52
C LYS A 41 1.59 8.82 8.77
N LYS A 42 2.06 7.70 9.31
CA LYS A 42 1.40 7.01 10.44
C LYS A 42 1.40 7.87 11.72
N ASN A 43 2.53 8.48 12.01
CA ASN A 43 2.76 9.22 13.27
C ASN A 43 2.61 10.73 13.03
N ILE A 44 1.42 11.17 12.61
CA ILE A 44 1.07 12.59 12.62
C ILE A 44 0.72 13.00 14.06
N THR A 45 1.11 14.21 14.45
CA THR A 45 0.93 14.69 15.84
C THR A 45 -0.53 14.96 16.19
N LYS A 46 -1.35 15.30 15.20
CA LYS A 46 -2.79 15.59 15.33
C LYS A 46 -3.52 15.13 14.08
N ASN A 47 -4.81 14.81 14.20
CA ASN A 47 -5.66 14.65 13.03
C ASN A 47 -5.67 15.94 12.20
N ILE A 48 -5.73 15.78 10.88
CA ILE A 48 -5.74 16.89 9.93
C ILE A 48 -7.20 17.32 9.75
N CYS A 49 -7.52 18.53 10.17
CA CYS A 49 -8.84 19.10 9.98
C CYS A 49 -8.97 19.63 8.55
N ILE A 50 -9.93 19.11 7.81
CA ILE A 50 -10.20 19.45 6.41
C ILE A 50 -11.49 20.28 6.35
N GLU A 51 -11.45 21.38 5.65
CA GLU A 51 -12.60 22.26 5.40
C GLU A 51 -12.84 22.35 3.89
N GLN A 52 -14.06 22.13 3.46
CA GLN A 52 -14.44 22.22 2.05
C GLN A 52 -14.06 23.57 1.45
N GLY A 53 -13.51 23.55 0.25
CA GLY A 53 -13.08 24.74 -0.50
C GLY A 53 -11.75 25.32 -0.05
N LYS A 54 -11.14 24.85 1.04
CA LYS A 54 -9.79 25.27 1.42
C LYS A 54 -8.71 24.48 0.66
N SER A 55 -7.57 25.14 0.50
CA SER A 55 -6.38 24.54 -0.13
C SER A 55 -5.49 23.89 0.92
N TYR A 56 -4.89 22.76 0.54
CA TYR A 56 -3.94 21.97 1.35
C TYR A 56 -2.76 21.54 0.49
N THR A 57 -1.60 21.40 1.10
CA THR A 57 -0.43 20.81 0.45
C THR A 57 -0.35 19.33 0.78
N LEU A 58 -0.02 18.50 -0.23
CA LEU A 58 0.17 17.06 -0.11
C LEU A 58 1.59 16.71 -0.54
N GLY A 59 2.35 16.03 0.31
CA GLY A 59 3.73 15.69 -0.05
C GLY A 59 4.57 15.17 1.10
N GLY A 60 5.73 15.79 1.32
CA GLY A 60 6.67 15.42 2.38
C GLY A 60 6.23 15.78 3.79
N ASP A 61 7.16 15.65 4.73
CA ASP A 61 6.89 15.76 6.18
C ASP A 61 6.39 17.12 6.65
N ASN A 62 6.70 18.19 5.91
CA ASN A 62 6.36 19.56 6.27
C ASN A 62 5.05 20.05 5.62
N GLU A 63 4.36 19.19 4.88
CA GLU A 63 3.13 19.52 4.19
C GLU A 63 1.91 19.34 5.10
N ASP A 64 0.77 19.97 4.74
CA ASP A 64 -0.48 19.85 5.50
C ASP A 64 -0.95 18.40 5.58
N ILE A 65 -0.76 17.66 4.48
CA ILE A 65 -1.08 16.23 4.37
C ILE A 65 0.21 15.46 4.05
N PRO A 66 0.96 15.04 5.08
CA PRO A 66 2.24 14.38 4.88
C PRO A 66 2.07 12.93 4.44
N LEU A 67 2.76 12.52 3.37
CA LEU A 67 2.82 11.14 2.91
C LEU A 67 3.86 10.34 3.69
N GLY A 68 3.57 9.06 3.92
CA GLY A 68 4.47 8.12 4.59
C GLY A 68 5.63 7.64 3.72
N LEU A 69 5.64 8.03 2.45
CA LEU A 69 6.73 7.76 1.50
C LEU A 69 7.00 8.99 0.64
N LYS A 70 8.23 9.14 0.19
CA LYS A 70 8.59 10.20 -0.76
C LYS A 70 8.09 9.80 -2.14
N LEU A 71 7.06 10.49 -2.63
CA LEU A 71 6.43 10.26 -3.92
C LEU A 71 6.83 11.36 -4.88
N LYS A 72 7.45 10.97 -6.01
CA LYS A 72 7.70 11.91 -7.08
C LYS A 72 6.46 12.01 -7.96
N PHE A 73 5.90 13.20 -8.01
CA PHE A 73 4.77 13.49 -8.86
C PHE A 73 5.25 13.80 -10.29
N GLY A 74 4.83 12.96 -11.23
CA GLY A 74 5.08 13.16 -12.66
C GLY A 74 4.23 14.27 -13.25
N GLN A 75 3.76 14.08 -14.47
CA GLN A 75 2.77 14.97 -15.08
C GLN A 75 1.38 14.65 -14.51
N PHE A 76 0.79 15.63 -13.87
CA PHE A 76 -0.60 15.60 -13.43
C PHE A 76 -1.37 16.61 -14.26
N ASN A 77 -2.58 16.24 -14.66
CA ASN A 77 -3.51 17.22 -15.17
C ASN A 77 -4.12 17.99 -13.98
N THR A 78 -4.20 19.31 -14.07
CA THR A 78 -5.08 20.09 -13.22
C THR A 78 -6.49 19.49 -13.31
N ASP A 79 -7.24 19.52 -12.21
CA ASP A 79 -8.55 18.89 -12.06
C ASP A 79 -8.56 17.36 -11.83
N SER A 80 -7.39 16.72 -11.80
CA SER A 80 -7.31 15.33 -11.37
C SER A 80 -7.68 15.17 -9.90
N LEU A 81 -8.29 14.00 -9.58
CA LEU A 81 -8.77 13.73 -8.23
C LEU A 81 -7.69 13.05 -7.37
N VAL A 82 -7.66 13.44 -6.09
CA VAL A 82 -7.00 12.67 -5.03
C VAL A 82 -8.07 12.20 -4.06
N LYS A 83 -8.06 10.90 -3.72
CA LYS A 83 -8.99 10.30 -2.77
C LYS A 83 -8.22 9.81 -1.54
N ILE A 84 -8.72 10.12 -0.36
CA ILE A 84 -8.13 9.71 0.91
C ILE A 84 -9.18 8.96 1.74
N ASP A 85 -8.75 7.95 2.52
CA ASP A 85 -9.60 7.10 3.36
C ASP A 85 -10.71 6.42 2.53
N ASP A 86 -10.31 5.65 1.52
CA ASP A 86 -11.17 4.92 0.58
C ASP A 86 -12.22 5.82 -0.14
N GLY A 87 -11.84 7.09 -0.32
CA GLY A 87 -12.68 8.09 -1.00
C GLY A 87 -13.62 8.86 -0.09
N LYS A 88 -13.53 8.67 1.24
CA LYS A 88 -14.26 9.49 2.21
C LYS A 88 -13.91 10.97 2.07
N PHE A 89 -12.66 11.27 1.75
CA PHE A 89 -12.20 12.61 1.41
C PHE A 89 -11.78 12.66 -0.04
N THR A 90 -12.24 13.69 -0.73
CA THR A 90 -11.92 13.93 -2.15
C THR A 90 -11.35 15.32 -2.31
N PHE A 91 -10.28 15.42 -3.06
CA PHE A 91 -9.60 16.67 -3.39
C PHE A 91 -9.41 16.78 -4.89
N ILE A 92 -9.30 18.01 -5.36
CA ILE A 92 -8.92 18.34 -6.73
C ILE A 92 -7.50 18.90 -6.73
N ILE A 93 -6.65 18.43 -7.64
CA ILE A 93 -5.30 18.98 -7.81
C ILE A 93 -5.40 20.34 -8.48
N GLN A 94 -4.94 21.39 -7.79
CA GLN A 94 -4.85 22.74 -8.34
C GLN A 94 -3.58 22.95 -9.14
N GLU A 95 -2.44 22.61 -8.54
CA GLU A 95 -1.13 22.79 -9.15
C GLU A 95 -0.09 21.85 -8.55
N LYS A 96 1.00 21.66 -9.27
CA LYS A 96 2.23 21.02 -8.81
C LYS A 96 3.17 22.13 -8.34
N LEU A 97 3.46 22.17 -7.03
CA LEU A 97 4.37 23.17 -6.47
C LEU A 97 5.83 22.83 -6.78
N ASP A 98 6.19 21.57 -6.67
CA ASP A 98 7.47 21.00 -7.04
C ASP A 98 7.34 19.50 -7.38
N ASP A 99 8.47 18.79 -7.57
CA ASP A 99 8.44 17.38 -7.93
C ASP A 99 7.83 16.46 -6.85
N TYR A 100 7.67 16.95 -5.62
CA TYR A 100 7.25 16.14 -4.47
C TYR A 100 6.06 16.74 -3.72
N THR A 101 5.54 17.89 -4.17
CA THR A 101 4.46 18.61 -3.48
C THR A 101 3.36 19.03 -4.44
N LEU A 102 2.13 18.68 -4.08
CA LEU A 102 0.92 19.13 -4.78
C LEU A 102 0.13 20.10 -3.91
N ARG A 103 -0.53 21.07 -4.53
CA ARG A 103 -1.60 21.87 -3.92
C ARG A 103 -2.95 21.31 -4.34
N LEU A 104 -3.79 21.06 -3.36
CA LEU A 104 -5.11 20.44 -3.50
C LEU A 104 -6.19 21.37 -2.97
N ILE A 105 -7.40 21.30 -3.54
CA ILE A 105 -8.62 21.87 -2.95
C ILE A 105 -9.50 20.76 -2.40
N ALA A 106 -9.98 20.90 -1.16
CA ALA A 106 -10.88 19.94 -0.54
C ALA A 106 -12.32 20.08 -1.07
N ASN A 107 -12.93 18.95 -1.48
CA ASN A 107 -14.33 18.92 -1.92
C ASN A 107 -15.31 18.65 -0.76
N ASN A 108 -14.84 18.24 0.40
CA ASN A 108 -15.67 17.98 1.57
C ASN A 108 -14.87 18.23 2.86
N SER A 109 -15.58 18.31 3.99
CA SER A 109 -15.00 18.62 5.31
C SER A 109 -14.93 17.38 6.19
N GLY A 110 -14.04 17.40 7.21
CA GLY A 110 -13.91 16.38 8.24
C GLY A 110 -12.50 16.27 8.81
N GLU A 111 -12.20 15.17 9.48
CA GLU A 111 -10.89 14.92 10.07
C GLU A 111 -10.24 13.68 9.46
N ILE A 112 -8.98 13.80 9.06
CA ILE A 112 -8.15 12.72 8.52
C ILE A 112 -7.12 12.32 9.56
N SER A 113 -7.10 11.03 9.93
CA SER A 113 -6.07 10.47 10.80
C SER A 113 -4.87 9.94 10.02
N GLY A 114 -3.78 9.65 10.72
CA GLY A 114 -2.60 9.01 10.11
C GLY A 114 -2.89 7.63 9.54
N ALA A 115 -1.98 7.13 8.73
CA ALA A 115 -2.00 5.84 8.06
C ALA A 115 -3.16 5.60 7.05
N LYS A 116 -3.99 6.59 6.77
CA LYS A 116 -5.07 6.49 5.77
C LYS A 116 -4.51 6.36 4.36
N GLY A 117 -5.15 5.51 3.55
CA GLY A 117 -4.80 5.31 2.15
C GLY A 117 -5.00 6.58 1.32
N VAL A 118 -4.10 6.82 0.38
CA VAL A 118 -4.20 7.91 -0.60
C VAL A 118 -4.18 7.29 -2.00
N ASN A 119 -5.18 7.61 -2.79
CA ASN A 119 -5.35 7.12 -4.15
C ASN A 119 -5.40 8.29 -5.15
N PHE A 120 -4.83 8.07 -6.32
CA PHE A 120 -4.79 9.01 -7.43
C PHE A 120 -5.50 8.36 -8.64
N PRO A 121 -6.83 8.43 -8.73
CA PRO A 121 -7.59 7.78 -9.80
C PRO A 121 -7.17 8.27 -11.19
N GLY A 122 -6.91 7.33 -12.10
CA GLY A 122 -6.52 7.65 -13.49
C GLY A 122 -5.09 8.14 -13.68
N ILE A 123 -4.27 8.18 -12.61
CA ILE A 123 -2.88 8.61 -12.68
C ILE A 123 -1.96 7.41 -12.48
N MET A 124 -1.10 7.15 -13.45
CA MET A 124 -0.02 6.17 -13.31
C MET A 124 1.13 6.80 -12.51
N LEU A 125 1.39 6.22 -11.35
CA LEU A 125 2.53 6.59 -10.53
C LEU A 125 3.71 5.67 -10.85
N ASP A 126 4.90 6.24 -10.95
CA ASP A 126 6.13 5.48 -11.14
C ASP A 126 6.60 4.92 -9.78
N LEU A 127 5.98 3.81 -9.38
CA LEU A 127 6.28 3.09 -8.14
C LEU A 127 6.62 1.63 -8.49
N PRO A 128 7.56 0.99 -7.81
CA PRO A 128 7.82 -0.43 -8.01
C PRO A 128 6.58 -1.25 -7.59
N SER A 129 6.25 -2.30 -8.34
CA SER A 129 5.13 -3.21 -8.01
C SER A 129 5.40 -4.01 -6.74
N VAL A 130 6.67 -4.23 -6.42
CA VAL A 130 7.16 -4.98 -5.26
C VAL A 130 8.08 -4.06 -4.46
N THR A 131 7.77 -3.84 -3.21
CA THR A 131 8.56 -3.03 -2.28
C THR A 131 9.63 -3.87 -1.58
N GLU A 132 10.58 -3.23 -0.89
CA GLU A 132 11.56 -3.94 -0.05
C GLU A 132 10.87 -4.80 1.02
N LYS A 133 9.80 -4.26 1.62
CA LYS A 133 8.98 -5.03 2.58
C LYS A 133 8.33 -6.25 1.92
N ASP A 134 7.83 -6.13 0.71
CA ASP A 134 7.25 -7.28 -0.01
C ASP A 134 8.31 -8.36 -0.27
N LEU A 135 9.57 -7.99 -0.53
CA LEU A 135 10.67 -8.95 -0.65
C LEU A 135 10.92 -9.73 0.66
N GLU A 136 10.82 -9.07 1.81
CA GLU A 136 10.89 -9.73 3.12
C GLU A 136 9.66 -10.63 3.35
N ASP A 137 8.48 -10.17 2.97
CA ASP A 137 7.23 -10.92 3.07
C ASP A 137 7.25 -12.16 2.16
N ILE A 138 7.84 -12.08 0.96
CA ILE A 138 8.07 -13.24 0.07
C ILE A 138 8.97 -14.29 0.75
N GLN A 139 10.07 -13.87 1.39
CA GLN A 139 10.94 -14.78 2.10
C GLN A 139 10.20 -15.46 3.28
N THR A 140 9.34 -14.72 3.93
CA THR A 140 8.47 -15.25 4.99
C THR A 140 7.48 -16.28 4.45
N ALA A 141 6.81 -15.98 3.33
CA ALA A 141 5.89 -16.88 2.66
C ALA A 141 6.58 -18.21 2.30
N ILE A 142 7.81 -18.14 1.75
CA ILE A 142 8.63 -19.32 1.40
C ILE A 142 8.96 -20.15 2.65
N LYS A 143 9.42 -19.50 3.73
CA LYS A 143 9.74 -20.17 5.00
C LYS A 143 8.54 -20.87 5.63
N LEU A 144 7.39 -20.24 5.58
CA LEU A 144 6.14 -20.75 6.15
C LEU A 144 5.40 -21.71 5.22
N LYS A 145 5.93 -21.94 4.00
CA LYS A 145 5.34 -22.84 3.00
C LYS A 145 3.87 -22.56 2.76
N VAL A 146 3.53 -21.28 2.52
CA VAL A 146 2.17 -20.91 2.12
C VAL A 146 1.82 -21.53 0.78
N ASP A 147 0.54 -21.72 0.51
CA ASP A 147 0.09 -22.41 -0.73
C ASP A 147 -0.05 -21.43 -1.89
N TRP A 148 -0.31 -20.16 -1.60
CA TRP A 148 -0.53 -19.10 -2.59
C TRP A 148 0.11 -17.79 -2.15
N LEU A 149 0.58 -17.02 -3.13
CA LEU A 149 1.07 -15.67 -2.92
C LEU A 149 0.35 -14.74 -3.91
N ALA A 150 -0.35 -13.74 -3.38
CA ALA A 150 -1.01 -12.72 -4.20
C ALA A 150 -0.10 -11.50 -4.33
N LEU A 151 0.13 -11.07 -5.57
CA LEU A 151 0.82 -9.82 -5.89
C LEU A 151 -0.20 -8.72 -6.07
N SER A 152 -0.21 -7.74 -5.15
CA SER A 152 -1.01 -6.54 -5.28
C SER A 152 -0.38 -5.54 -6.26
N PHE A 153 -1.17 -4.64 -6.81
CA PHE A 153 -0.71 -3.55 -7.68
C PHE A 153 0.03 -4.00 -8.96
N VAL A 154 -0.36 -5.12 -9.55
CA VAL A 154 0.15 -5.57 -10.85
C VAL A 154 -0.24 -4.56 -11.93
N ARG A 155 0.73 -4.06 -12.69
CA ARG A 155 0.55 -3.10 -13.77
C ARG A 155 1.03 -3.63 -15.11
N HIS A 156 2.07 -4.45 -15.07
CA HIS A 156 2.70 -5.05 -16.24
C HIS A 156 2.89 -6.55 -16.05
N ALA A 157 2.94 -7.31 -17.13
CA ALA A 157 3.20 -8.75 -17.09
C ALA A 157 4.55 -9.07 -16.42
N ASP A 158 5.55 -8.22 -16.64
CA ASP A 158 6.91 -8.35 -16.12
C ASP A 158 7.00 -8.18 -14.59
N ASP A 159 5.96 -7.66 -13.94
CA ASP A 159 5.91 -7.56 -12.47
C ASP A 159 6.01 -8.95 -11.82
N ARG A 160 5.54 -9.99 -12.49
CA ARG A 160 5.68 -11.37 -12.08
C ARG A 160 7.13 -11.86 -12.05
N ASP A 161 7.99 -11.36 -12.94
CA ASP A 161 9.38 -11.80 -13.04
C ASP A 161 10.17 -11.57 -11.74
N ILE A 162 9.75 -10.58 -10.94
CA ILE A 162 10.36 -10.32 -9.64
C ILE A 162 10.09 -11.49 -8.69
N LEU A 163 8.86 -12.02 -8.65
CA LEU A 163 8.51 -13.19 -7.86
C LEU A 163 9.23 -14.43 -8.34
N ASP A 164 9.22 -14.68 -9.65
CA ASP A 164 9.86 -15.85 -10.27
C ASP A 164 11.37 -15.88 -9.96
N ARG A 165 12.04 -14.73 -9.95
CA ARG A 165 13.45 -14.63 -9.54
C ARG A 165 13.66 -14.99 -8.07
N GLN A 166 12.77 -14.52 -7.17
CA GLN A 166 12.85 -14.87 -5.75
C GLN A 166 12.59 -16.37 -5.51
N PHE A 167 11.60 -16.94 -6.19
CA PHE A 167 11.29 -18.37 -6.07
C PHE A 167 12.44 -19.24 -6.59
N LYS A 168 13.01 -18.92 -7.74
CA LYS A 168 14.20 -19.62 -8.28
C LYS A 168 15.38 -19.58 -7.30
N LYS A 169 15.66 -18.41 -6.71
CA LYS A 169 16.74 -18.23 -5.73
C LYS A 169 16.59 -19.15 -4.52
N HIS A 170 15.37 -19.47 -4.12
CA HIS A 170 15.06 -20.28 -2.94
C HIS A 170 14.61 -21.71 -3.27
N SER A 171 14.70 -22.15 -4.55
CA SER A 171 14.22 -23.46 -5.03
C SER A 171 12.77 -23.73 -4.59
N PHE A 172 11.93 -22.71 -4.66
CA PHE A 172 10.54 -22.73 -4.24
C PHE A 172 9.63 -22.50 -5.44
N SER A 173 8.47 -23.12 -5.44
CA SER A 173 7.44 -22.93 -6.46
C SER A 173 6.07 -22.98 -5.83
N ILE A 174 5.26 -21.99 -6.11
CA ILE A 174 3.83 -21.93 -5.83
C ILE A 174 3.09 -21.46 -7.08
N PRO A 175 1.83 -21.86 -7.22
CA PRO A 175 1.00 -21.40 -8.34
C PRO A 175 0.86 -19.89 -8.41
#